data_6be05bf36124c4da9fc043f1d1ddb9ce
#
_entry.id   6be05bf36124c4da9fc043f1d1ddb9ce
#
_cell.length_a   1.000
_cell.length_b   1.000
_cell.length_c   1.000
_cell.angle_alpha   90.00
_cell.angle_beta   90.00
_cell.angle_gamma   90.00
#
_symmetry.space_group_name_H-M   'P 1'
#
loop_
_entity.id
_entity.type
_entity.pdbx_description
1 polymer ?
#
loop_
_entity_poly.entity_id
_entity_poly.type
_entity_poly.pdbx_seq_one_letter_code
_entity_poly.pdbx_strand_id
1 'polypeptide(L)'
;MKQYLDLIKHVVKNGDEKGDRTGTGTKSVFGYQMRFNLQDGFPLITTKKLHIKSIIYELLWFINGETNIKYLKENGVKIWDAWADKNGDLGPVYGSQWRNWNNEKIDQISNLIELIKNNPNSRRMLVSAWNPSVLPDTNKGFGENIMNGKAALPPCHAFFQFYVSNKKLSCQLYQRSA
;
A
#
# COMPACT_ATOMS: atom_id res chain seq x y z
N MET A 1 16.86 -12.80 2.85
CA MET A 1 15.83 -12.28 1.88
C MET A 1 16.34 -12.41 0.44
N LYS A 2 16.41 -13.66 -0.02
CA LYS A 2 16.93 -13.99 -1.37
C LYS A 2 16.09 -13.35 -2.49
N GLN A 3 14.77 -13.41 -2.38
CA GLN A 3 13.83 -12.90 -3.40
C GLN A 3 14.06 -11.41 -3.71
N TYR A 4 14.31 -10.59 -2.69
CA TYR A 4 14.60 -9.17 -2.87
C TYR A 4 15.98 -8.94 -3.52
N LEU A 5 16.98 -9.70 -3.13
CA LEU A 5 18.31 -9.63 -3.75
C LEU A 5 18.28 -10.08 -5.22
N ASP A 6 17.47 -11.09 -5.54
CA ASP A 6 17.28 -11.55 -6.92
C ASP A 6 16.58 -10.49 -7.77
N LEU A 7 15.58 -9.77 -7.20
CA LEU A 7 14.95 -8.62 -7.85
C LEU A 7 15.98 -7.51 -8.14
N ILE A 8 16.80 -7.13 -7.16
CA ILE A 8 17.84 -6.09 -7.37
C ILE A 8 18.80 -6.50 -8.48
N LYS A 9 19.31 -7.75 -8.45
CA LYS A 9 20.19 -8.26 -9.49
C LYS A 9 19.52 -8.23 -10.87
N HIS A 10 18.24 -8.59 -10.92
CA HIS A 10 17.47 -8.58 -12.16
C HIS A 10 17.32 -7.16 -12.72
N VAL A 11 16.97 -6.18 -11.87
CA VAL A 11 16.87 -4.76 -12.27
C VAL A 11 18.22 -4.22 -12.74
N VAL A 12 19.31 -4.49 -12.02
CA VAL A 12 20.65 -4.03 -12.40
C VAL A 12 21.06 -4.57 -13.76
N LYS A 13 20.76 -5.85 -14.01
CA LYS A 13 21.19 -6.55 -15.24
C LYS A 13 20.31 -6.22 -16.46
N ASN A 14 18.99 -6.13 -16.27
CA ASN A 14 18.01 -6.14 -17.35
C ASN A 14 17.14 -4.87 -17.37
N GLY A 15 17.32 -3.94 -16.42
CA GLY A 15 16.50 -2.74 -16.34
C GLY A 15 16.86 -1.71 -17.40
N ASP A 16 15.82 -1.04 -17.90
CA ASP A 16 15.96 0.12 -18.77
C ASP A 16 16.27 1.38 -17.97
N GLU A 17 17.11 2.24 -18.48
CA GLU A 17 17.38 3.54 -17.90
C GLU A 17 16.24 4.51 -18.24
N LYS A 18 15.72 5.19 -17.22
CA LYS A 18 14.67 6.20 -17.36
C LYS A 18 15.02 7.45 -16.58
N GLY A 19 14.66 8.60 -17.11
CA GLY A 19 14.67 9.84 -16.35
C GLY A 19 13.64 9.80 -15.22
N ASP A 20 13.91 10.55 -14.15
CA ASP A 20 12.99 10.79 -13.05
C ASP A 20 12.86 12.28 -12.76
N ARG A 21 11.93 12.65 -11.87
CA ARG A 21 11.70 14.05 -11.48
C ARG A 21 12.87 14.69 -10.72
N THR A 22 13.82 13.90 -10.22
CA THR A 22 14.98 14.38 -9.47
C THR A 22 16.20 14.60 -10.35
N GLY A 23 16.17 14.17 -11.62
CA GLY A 23 17.30 14.24 -12.55
C GLY A 23 18.40 13.23 -12.29
N THR A 24 18.25 12.36 -11.29
CA THR A 24 19.23 11.31 -10.97
C THR A 24 19.14 10.14 -11.94
N GLY A 25 17.95 9.90 -12.48
CA GLY A 25 17.62 8.74 -13.29
C GLY A 25 17.32 7.49 -12.46
N THR A 26 16.65 6.55 -13.09
CA THR A 26 16.30 5.26 -12.49
C THR A 26 16.58 4.13 -13.45
N LYS A 27 16.87 2.94 -12.90
CA LYS A 27 16.89 1.69 -13.63
C LYS A 27 15.68 0.88 -13.25
N SER A 28 14.86 0.46 -14.21
CA SER A 28 13.59 -0.20 -13.92
C SER A 28 13.28 -1.35 -14.86
N VAL A 29 12.50 -2.31 -14.37
CA VAL A 29 11.87 -3.37 -15.18
C VAL A 29 10.36 -3.27 -15.02
N PHE A 30 9.61 -3.63 -16.05
CA PHE A 30 8.16 -3.73 -15.95
C PHE A 30 7.75 -5.14 -15.57
N GLY A 31 7.13 -5.24 -14.38
CA GLY A 31 6.61 -6.50 -13.86
C GLY A 31 7.69 -7.45 -13.34
N TYR A 32 7.63 -7.73 -12.06
CA TYR A 32 8.43 -8.76 -11.40
C TYR A 32 7.63 -9.39 -10.27
N GLN A 33 7.65 -10.71 -10.15
CA GLN A 33 6.92 -11.40 -9.10
C GLN A 33 7.89 -11.98 -8.07
N MET A 34 7.68 -11.64 -6.80
CA MET A 34 8.33 -12.30 -5.67
C MET A 34 7.33 -13.19 -4.93
N ARG A 35 7.78 -14.35 -4.45
CA ARG A 35 6.99 -15.28 -3.65
C ARG A 35 7.66 -15.51 -2.31
N PHE A 36 6.85 -15.42 -1.24
CA PHE A 36 7.30 -15.60 0.13
C PHE A 36 6.45 -16.68 0.80
N ASN A 37 7.09 -17.69 1.37
CA ASN A 37 6.41 -18.63 2.24
C ASN A 37 6.44 -18.07 3.67
N LEU A 38 5.28 -17.65 4.18
CA LEU A 38 5.21 -17.04 5.52
C LEU A 38 5.47 -18.03 6.66
N GLN A 39 5.46 -19.36 6.38
CA GLN A 39 5.88 -20.37 7.35
C GLN A 39 7.40 -20.32 7.63
N ASP A 40 8.19 -19.78 6.69
CA ASP A 40 9.63 -19.58 6.85
C ASP A 40 9.96 -18.32 7.67
N GLY A 41 8.96 -17.58 8.09
CA GLY A 41 9.04 -16.34 8.85
C GLY A 41 8.53 -15.12 8.10
N PHE A 42 8.51 -13.98 8.80
CA PHE A 42 8.09 -12.70 8.22
C PHE A 42 9.14 -12.21 7.20
N PRO A 43 8.73 -11.82 5.98
CA PRO A 43 9.65 -11.43 4.89
C PRO A 43 10.24 -10.03 5.10
N LEU A 44 10.94 -9.82 6.20
CA LEU A 44 11.60 -8.55 6.51
C LEU A 44 12.90 -8.42 5.72
N ILE A 45 13.08 -7.30 5.03
CA ILE A 45 14.34 -6.96 4.35
C ILE A 45 15.42 -6.68 5.40
N THR A 46 16.60 -7.29 5.22
CA THR A 46 17.75 -7.16 6.14
C THR A 46 18.92 -6.39 5.53
N THR A 47 18.80 -5.92 4.29
CA THR A 47 19.83 -5.13 3.58
C THR A 47 19.94 -3.69 4.08
N LYS A 48 18.96 -3.23 4.84
CA LYS A 48 18.97 -1.98 5.59
C LYS A 48 18.20 -2.15 6.90
N LYS A 49 18.48 -1.28 7.88
CA LYS A 49 17.72 -1.24 9.13
C LYS A 49 16.31 -0.72 8.85
N LEU A 50 15.30 -1.56 9.06
CA LEU A 50 13.90 -1.18 8.96
C LEU A 50 13.32 -0.85 10.34
N HIS A 51 12.45 0.13 10.41
CA HIS A 51 11.74 0.51 11.63
C HIS A 51 10.40 -0.23 11.70
N ILE A 52 10.42 -1.48 12.22
CA ILE A 52 9.25 -2.37 12.29
C ILE A 52 8.05 -1.70 12.97
N LYS A 53 8.28 -0.91 14.00
CA LYS A 53 7.21 -0.16 14.68
C LYS A 53 6.41 0.68 13.69
N SER A 54 7.06 1.41 12.79
CA SER A 54 6.36 2.22 11.77
C SER A 54 5.51 1.36 10.84
N ILE A 55 6.02 0.21 10.41
CA ILE A 55 5.29 -0.71 9.52
C ILE A 55 4.01 -1.22 10.19
N ILE A 56 4.10 -1.63 11.47
CA ILE A 56 2.95 -2.15 12.22
C ILE A 56 1.91 -1.05 12.45
N TYR A 57 2.32 0.13 12.93
CA TYR A 57 1.38 1.21 13.22
C TYR A 57 0.75 1.78 11.96
N GLU A 58 1.47 1.85 10.85
CA GLU A 58 0.91 2.23 9.55
C GLU A 58 -0.17 1.25 9.10
N LEU A 59 0.09 -0.06 9.19
CA LEU A 59 -0.90 -1.07 8.82
C LEU A 59 -2.15 -1.00 9.72
N LEU A 60 -1.98 -0.85 11.04
CA LEU A 60 -3.10 -0.68 11.96
C LEU A 60 -3.90 0.59 11.65
N TRP A 61 -3.23 1.67 11.32
CA TRP A 61 -3.84 2.94 10.93
C TRP A 61 -4.68 2.77 9.65
N PHE A 62 -4.19 2.07 8.63
CA PHE A 62 -4.97 1.74 7.43
C PHE A 62 -6.19 0.85 7.76
N ILE A 63 -5.99 -0.20 8.57
CA ILE A 63 -7.07 -1.14 8.98
C ILE A 63 -8.17 -0.42 9.77
N ASN A 64 -7.81 0.61 10.55
CA ASN A 64 -8.78 1.43 11.27
C ASN A 64 -9.53 2.42 10.38
N GLY A 65 -9.18 2.55 9.10
CA GLY A 65 -9.82 3.49 8.17
C GLY A 65 -9.37 4.94 8.34
N GLU A 66 -8.30 5.15 9.06
CA GLU A 66 -7.79 6.48 9.39
C GLU A 66 -7.12 7.14 8.18
N THR A 67 -7.23 8.47 8.11
CA THR A 67 -6.58 9.31 7.10
C THR A 67 -5.77 10.44 7.72
N ASN A 68 -5.97 10.70 9.01
CA ASN A 68 -5.25 11.72 9.76
C ASN A 68 -4.04 11.11 10.49
N ILE A 69 -2.89 11.79 10.42
CA ILE A 69 -1.62 11.30 11.00
C ILE A 69 -1.54 11.40 12.53
N LYS A 70 -2.58 11.88 13.21
CA LYS A 70 -2.58 12.04 14.68
C LYS A 70 -2.22 10.74 15.39
N TYR A 71 -2.90 9.63 15.05
CA TYR A 71 -2.60 8.31 15.60
C TYR A 71 -1.14 7.88 15.39
N LEU A 72 -0.60 8.14 14.21
CA LEU A 72 0.80 7.83 13.91
C LEU A 72 1.76 8.67 14.76
N LYS A 73 1.51 9.97 14.87
CA LYS A 73 2.34 10.89 15.71
C LYS A 73 2.32 10.50 17.18
N GLU A 74 1.16 10.20 17.74
CA GLU A 74 1.00 9.74 19.13
C GLU A 74 1.82 8.47 19.42
N ASN A 75 2.05 7.66 18.38
CA ASN A 75 2.87 6.45 18.47
C ASN A 75 4.33 6.65 18.00
N GLY A 76 4.76 7.89 17.75
CA GLY A 76 6.13 8.23 17.35
C GLY A 76 6.48 7.82 15.93
N VAL A 77 5.48 7.66 15.03
CA VAL A 77 5.63 7.33 13.62
C VAL A 77 5.46 8.59 12.78
N LYS A 78 6.47 8.91 11.97
CA LYS A 78 6.56 10.19 11.23
C LYS A 78 6.61 10.02 9.70
N ILE A 79 6.43 8.81 9.20
CA ILE A 79 6.63 8.48 7.77
C ILE A 79 5.65 9.19 6.82
N TRP A 80 4.55 9.73 7.34
CA TRP A 80 3.54 10.45 6.60
C TRP A 80 3.51 11.97 6.84
N ASP A 81 4.37 12.49 7.75
CA ASP A 81 4.33 13.90 8.16
C ASP A 81 4.53 14.88 6.99
N ALA A 82 5.37 14.53 6.02
CA ALA A 82 5.68 15.39 4.87
C ALA A 82 4.53 15.55 3.85
N TRP A 83 3.53 14.67 3.92
CA TRP A 83 2.42 14.60 2.97
C TRP A 83 1.09 15.13 3.51
N ALA A 84 1.03 15.30 4.82
CA ALA A 84 -0.18 15.78 5.50
C ALA A 84 -0.35 17.29 5.35
N ASP A 85 -1.61 17.72 5.33
CA ASP A 85 -1.96 19.12 5.41
C ASP A 85 -1.67 19.70 6.83
N LYS A 86 -1.97 21.00 7.01
CA LYS A 86 -1.79 21.69 8.30
C LYS A 86 -2.60 21.08 9.46
N ASN A 87 -3.67 20.35 9.16
CA ASN A 87 -4.52 19.69 10.15
C ASN A 87 -4.10 18.23 10.39
N GLY A 88 -3.07 17.75 9.67
CA GLY A 88 -2.61 16.37 9.72
C GLY A 88 -3.43 15.41 8.86
N ASP A 89 -4.24 15.89 7.93
CA ASP A 89 -5.04 15.05 7.04
C ASP A 89 -4.28 14.74 5.74
N LEU A 90 -4.57 13.58 5.17
CA LEU A 90 -4.00 13.08 3.92
C LEU A 90 -5.05 12.90 2.82
N GLY A 91 -6.30 13.28 3.10
CA GLY A 91 -7.43 12.98 2.23
C GLY A 91 -7.73 11.47 2.15
N PRO A 92 -8.54 11.03 1.17
CA PRO A 92 -9.03 9.66 1.11
C PRO A 92 -7.97 8.65 0.65
N VAL A 93 -6.89 8.49 1.45
CA VAL A 93 -5.82 7.49 1.24
C VAL A 93 -6.27 6.08 1.63
N TYR A 94 -5.39 5.12 1.63
CA TYR A 94 -5.60 3.67 1.83
C TYR A 94 -6.70 3.28 2.83
N GLY A 95 -6.65 3.79 4.06
CA GLY A 95 -7.58 3.43 5.13
C GLY A 95 -9.02 3.75 4.76
N SER A 96 -9.26 4.95 4.24
CA SER A 96 -10.58 5.37 3.75
C SER A 96 -11.08 4.44 2.64
N GLN A 97 -10.23 4.09 1.66
CA GLN A 97 -10.63 3.21 0.57
C GLN A 97 -10.95 1.79 1.05
N TRP A 98 -10.18 1.27 2.02
CA TRP A 98 -10.38 -0.09 2.54
C TRP A 98 -11.61 -0.24 3.43
N ARG A 99 -11.94 0.81 4.22
CA ARG A 99 -12.97 0.74 5.25
C ARG A 99 -14.26 1.51 4.94
N ASN A 100 -14.20 2.48 4.03
CA ASN A 100 -15.34 3.33 3.68
C ASN A 100 -15.18 3.92 2.27
N TRP A 101 -15.15 3.05 1.25
CA TRP A 101 -14.98 3.44 -0.15
C TRP A 101 -15.96 4.55 -0.55
N ASN A 102 -15.44 5.66 -1.08
CA ASN A 102 -16.21 6.84 -1.52
C ASN A 102 -17.14 7.45 -0.45
N ASN A 103 -16.93 7.17 0.84
CA ASN A 103 -17.88 7.52 1.91
C ASN A 103 -19.26 6.85 1.76
N GLU A 104 -19.35 5.77 1.01
CA GLU A 104 -20.60 5.00 0.76
C GLU A 104 -20.79 3.84 1.76
N LYS A 105 -20.02 3.82 2.84
CA LYS A 105 -20.02 2.74 3.84
C LYS A 105 -19.70 1.35 3.30
N ILE A 106 -18.97 1.28 2.18
CA ILE A 106 -18.48 0.03 1.62
C ILE A 106 -17.18 -0.34 2.34
N ASP A 107 -17.25 -1.32 3.22
CA ASP A 107 -16.12 -1.84 3.99
C ASP A 107 -15.53 -3.08 3.33
N GLN A 108 -14.49 -2.89 2.52
CA GLN A 108 -13.85 -3.98 1.77
C GLN A 108 -13.17 -5.00 2.69
N ILE A 109 -12.60 -4.57 3.82
CA ILE A 109 -11.93 -5.47 4.78
C ILE A 109 -12.93 -6.37 5.48
N SER A 110 -14.04 -5.82 5.97
CA SER A 110 -15.09 -6.64 6.58
C SER A 110 -15.71 -7.64 5.59
N ASN A 111 -15.99 -7.19 4.37
CA ASN A 111 -16.48 -8.06 3.30
C ASN A 111 -15.49 -9.18 2.96
N LEU A 112 -14.19 -8.87 2.91
CA LEU A 112 -13.14 -9.87 2.71
C LEU A 112 -13.15 -10.94 3.82
N ILE A 113 -13.19 -10.50 5.08
CA ILE A 113 -13.20 -11.42 6.24
C ILE A 113 -14.42 -12.35 6.18
N GLU A 114 -15.60 -11.82 5.86
CA GLU A 114 -16.81 -12.62 5.69
C GLU A 114 -16.69 -13.65 4.56
N LEU A 115 -16.09 -13.26 3.42
CA LEU A 115 -15.84 -14.19 2.31
C LEU A 115 -14.87 -15.31 2.72
N ILE A 116 -13.78 -14.98 3.42
CA ILE A 116 -12.81 -15.99 3.89
C ILE A 116 -13.48 -17.00 4.81
N LYS A 117 -14.36 -16.56 5.72
CA LYS A 117 -15.05 -17.41 6.68
C LYS A 117 -16.15 -18.25 6.05
N ASN A 118 -17.01 -17.64 5.26
CA ASN A 118 -18.29 -18.20 4.86
C ASN A 118 -18.32 -18.70 3.40
N ASN A 119 -17.39 -18.21 2.56
CA ASN A 119 -17.28 -18.62 1.17
C ASN A 119 -15.80 -18.65 0.71
N PRO A 120 -14.99 -19.57 1.27
CA PRO A 120 -13.54 -19.62 1.00
C PRO A 120 -13.19 -19.93 -0.46
N ASN A 121 -14.13 -20.41 -1.26
CA ASN A 121 -13.95 -20.65 -2.69
C ASN A 121 -14.24 -19.41 -3.57
N SER A 122 -14.62 -18.29 -2.95
CA SER A 122 -14.89 -17.04 -3.68
C SER A 122 -13.64 -16.53 -4.41
N ARG A 123 -13.82 -16.08 -5.64
CA ARG A 123 -12.79 -15.37 -6.42
C ARG A 123 -12.88 -13.85 -6.27
N ARG A 124 -13.73 -13.37 -5.33
CA ARG A 124 -14.01 -11.94 -5.09
C ARG A 124 -13.32 -11.42 -3.83
N MET A 125 -12.36 -12.16 -3.27
CA MET A 125 -11.59 -11.79 -2.08
C MET A 125 -10.52 -10.76 -2.45
N LEU A 126 -10.95 -9.57 -2.86
CA LEU A 126 -10.09 -8.50 -3.37
C LEU A 126 -10.37 -7.19 -2.63
N VAL A 127 -9.31 -6.45 -2.28
CA VAL A 127 -9.37 -5.12 -1.68
C VAL A 127 -8.57 -4.16 -2.56
N SER A 128 -9.19 -3.06 -2.97
CA SER A 128 -8.56 -2.03 -3.81
C SER A 128 -8.40 -0.73 -3.03
N ALA A 129 -7.21 -0.13 -3.15
CA ALA A 129 -6.98 1.25 -2.76
C ALA A 129 -6.98 2.21 -3.96
N TRP A 130 -6.92 1.66 -5.18
CA TRP A 130 -6.89 2.46 -6.42
C TRP A 130 -8.30 2.89 -6.79
N ASN A 131 -8.62 4.13 -6.43
CA ASN A 131 -9.90 4.76 -6.72
C ASN A 131 -9.68 5.97 -7.65
N PRO A 132 -10.00 5.85 -8.94
CA PRO A 132 -9.77 6.93 -9.91
C PRO A 132 -10.45 8.26 -9.56
N SER A 133 -11.57 8.20 -8.83
CA SER A 133 -12.33 9.41 -8.47
C SER A 133 -11.61 10.31 -7.45
N VAL A 134 -10.63 9.77 -6.71
CA VAL A 134 -9.90 10.50 -5.66
C VAL A 134 -8.39 10.56 -5.89
N LEU A 135 -7.91 10.13 -7.03
CA LEU A 135 -6.49 10.27 -7.36
C LEU A 135 -6.10 11.76 -7.38
N PRO A 136 -4.90 12.10 -6.88
CA PRO A 136 -4.42 13.47 -6.89
C PRO A 136 -4.16 13.98 -8.31
N ASP A 137 -4.41 15.25 -8.52
CA ASP A 137 -3.95 15.98 -9.69
C ASP A 137 -2.43 16.21 -9.56
N THR A 138 -1.67 15.73 -10.52
CA THR A 138 -0.20 15.83 -10.54
C THR A 138 0.34 17.25 -10.69
N ASN A 139 -0.50 18.19 -11.15
CA ASN A 139 -0.17 19.61 -11.29
C ASN A 139 -0.41 20.41 -10.01
N LYS A 140 -0.94 19.78 -8.96
CA LYS A 140 -1.32 20.38 -7.70
C LYS A 140 -0.48 19.87 -6.54
N GLY A 141 -0.29 20.73 -5.54
CA GLY A 141 0.36 20.32 -4.29
C GLY A 141 -0.54 19.44 -3.43
N PHE A 142 0.04 18.75 -2.44
CA PHE A 142 -0.69 17.84 -1.54
C PHE A 142 -1.87 18.53 -0.84
N GLY A 143 -1.63 19.68 -0.23
CA GLY A 143 -2.67 20.43 0.47
C GLY A 143 -3.83 20.85 -0.43
N GLU A 144 -3.56 21.27 -1.67
CA GLU A 144 -4.59 21.62 -2.63
C GLU A 144 -5.40 20.39 -3.07
N ASN A 145 -4.74 19.26 -3.28
CA ASN A 145 -5.43 18.00 -3.57
C ASN A 145 -6.37 17.61 -2.43
N ILE A 146 -5.88 17.65 -1.18
CA ILE A 146 -6.68 17.34 0.01
C ILE A 146 -7.90 18.28 0.13
N MET A 147 -7.71 19.58 -0.05
CA MET A 147 -8.82 20.55 -0.04
C MET A 147 -9.88 20.26 -1.11
N ASN A 148 -9.48 19.68 -2.24
CA ASN A 148 -10.37 19.29 -3.32
C ASN A 148 -10.93 17.86 -3.15
N GLY A 149 -10.82 17.24 -1.97
CA GLY A 149 -11.32 15.89 -1.70
C GLY A 149 -10.53 14.78 -2.38
N LYS A 150 -9.28 15.04 -2.79
CA LYS A 150 -8.38 14.06 -3.37
C LYS A 150 -7.39 13.53 -2.33
N ALA A 151 -6.81 12.39 -2.59
CA ALA A 151 -5.73 11.85 -1.78
C ALA A 151 -4.46 12.69 -1.93
N ALA A 152 -3.65 12.78 -0.87
CA ALA A 152 -2.34 13.43 -0.95
C ALA A 152 -1.39 12.73 -1.94
N LEU A 153 -1.46 11.40 -2.00
CA LEU A 153 -0.62 10.56 -2.85
C LEU A 153 -1.45 9.45 -3.52
N PRO A 154 -1.09 9.03 -4.75
CA PRO A 154 -1.67 7.84 -5.35
C PRO A 154 -1.14 6.58 -4.64
N PRO A 155 -1.96 5.54 -4.44
CA PRO A 155 -1.52 4.34 -3.74
C PRO A 155 -0.44 3.56 -4.51
N CYS A 156 0.66 3.18 -3.83
CA CYS A 156 1.71 2.33 -4.38
C CYS A 156 1.29 0.86 -4.38
N HIS A 157 0.83 0.33 -3.24
CA HIS A 157 0.17 -0.97 -3.16
C HIS A 157 -1.31 -0.79 -3.51
N ALA A 158 -1.60 -0.94 -4.81
CA ALA A 158 -2.86 -0.52 -5.40
C ALA A 158 -4.03 -1.45 -5.05
N PHE A 159 -3.80 -2.75 -4.99
CA PHE A 159 -4.78 -3.73 -4.53
C PHE A 159 -4.10 -5.03 -4.07
N PHE A 160 -4.83 -5.82 -3.31
CA PHE A 160 -4.43 -7.16 -2.94
C PHE A 160 -5.61 -8.13 -3.01
N GLN A 161 -5.29 -9.39 -3.28
CA GLN A 161 -6.26 -10.47 -3.41
C GLN A 161 -5.85 -11.63 -2.52
N PHE A 162 -6.85 -12.25 -1.87
CA PHE A 162 -6.66 -13.46 -1.10
C PHE A 162 -7.19 -14.69 -1.84
N TYR A 163 -6.61 -15.82 -1.51
CA TYR A 163 -6.97 -17.12 -2.04
C TYR A 163 -6.86 -18.18 -0.96
N VAL A 164 -7.90 -19.01 -0.80
CA VAL A 164 -7.93 -20.12 0.14
C VAL A 164 -7.81 -21.42 -0.64
N SER A 165 -6.85 -22.26 -0.25
CA SER A 165 -6.70 -23.60 -0.79
C SER A 165 -6.10 -24.51 0.27
N ASN A 166 -6.65 -25.74 0.41
CA ASN A 166 -6.18 -26.73 1.38
C ASN A 166 -6.01 -26.16 2.80
N LYS A 167 -6.99 -25.36 3.25
CA LYS A 167 -6.99 -24.67 4.56
C LYS A 167 -5.81 -23.70 4.75
N LYS A 168 -5.16 -23.27 3.67
CA LYS A 168 -4.11 -22.26 3.68
C LYS A 168 -4.60 -21.00 3.01
N LEU A 169 -4.25 -19.86 3.59
CA LEU A 169 -4.54 -18.52 3.05
C LEU A 169 -3.31 -18.00 2.34
N SER A 170 -3.48 -17.56 1.10
CA SER A 170 -2.46 -16.87 0.31
C SER A 170 -2.91 -15.44 0.02
N CYS A 171 -1.95 -14.53 -0.09
CA CYS A 171 -2.20 -13.14 -0.48
C CYS A 171 -1.30 -12.78 -1.66
N GLN A 172 -1.88 -12.14 -2.67
CA GLN A 172 -1.14 -11.50 -3.75
C GLN A 172 -1.35 -10.00 -3.67
N LEU A 173 -0.27 -9.24 -3.60
CA LEU A 173 -0.27 -7.79 -3.63
C LEU A 173 0.21 -7.30 -5.00
N TYR A 174 -0.52 -6.37 -5.59
CA TYR A 174 -0.05 -5.59 -6.74
C TYR A 174 0.51 -4.26 -6.26
N GLN A 175 1.82 -4.12 -6.37
CA GLN A 175 2.52 -2.87 -6.07
C GLN A 175 2.88 -2.17 -7.37
N ARG A 176 2.29 -0.99 -7.58
CA ARG A 176 2.48 -0.17 -8.78
C ARG A 176 3.87 0.44 -8.87
N SER A 177 4.42 0.78 -7.71
CA SER A 177 5.73 1.42 -7.57
C SER A 177 6.44 0.87 -6.34
N ALA A 178 7.71 0.52 -6.46
CA ALA A 178 8.56 -0.02 -5.41
C ALA A 178 9.81 0.83 -5.21
#